data_b250f3a3a8016f243705b1ad2a9e9f1f
#
_entry.id   b250f3a3a8016f243705b1ad2a9e9f1f
#
_cell.length_a   1.000
_cell.length_b   1.000
_cell.length_c   1.000
_cell.angle_alpha   90.00
_cell.angle_beta   90.00
_cell.angle_gamma   90.00
#
_symmetry.space_group_name_H-M   'P 1'
#
loop_
_entity.id
_entity.type
_entity.pdbx_description
1 polymer ?
#
loop_
_entity_poly.entity_id
_entity_poly.type
_entity_poly.pdbx_seq_one_letter_code
_entity_poly.pdbx_strand_id
1 'polypeptide(L)'
;GKSQVALRLVEALGVVRLRSDVERKRLHGAQTEDAKGMLHAGIYSPQASEATYRRLHELAETALNAGFSAVIDASYLKQEQRQAAWQVAESTGVPFLIIDCQAPDAVIEQWLAQRQAQGADASDATMEVIRAQQADREALSEAEQLLSRRVDTHEAASLDDLVAAIRQRLPGL
;
A
#
# COMPACT_ATOMS: atom_id res chain seq x y z
N GLY A 1 -0.29 2.14 -9.68
CA GLY A 1 -1.54 1.35 -9.63
C GLY A 1 -2.03 0.99 -8.23
N LYS A 2 -1.14 0.88 -7.20
CA LYS A 2 -1.53 0.40 -5.84
C LYS A 2 -2.78 1.09 -5.27
N SER A 3 -2.81 2.41 -5.29
CA SER A 3 -3.91 3.19 -4.72
C SER A 3 -5.23 3.01 -5.45
N GLN A 4 -5.20 2.74 -6.75
CA GLN A 4 -6.40 2.40 -7.53
C GLN A 4 -6.92 1.01 -7.15
N VAL A 5 -6.02 0.04 -6.98
CA VAL A 5 -6.40 -1.30 -6.48
C VAL A 5 -7.05 -1.20 -5.11
N ALA A 6 -6.42 -0.49 -4.17
CA ALA A 6 -6.96 -0.29 -2.83
C ALA A 6 -8.34 0.38 -2.84
N LEU A 7 -8.53 1.41 -3.68
CA LEU A 7 -9.82 2.08 -3.83
C LEU A 7 -10.89 1.14 -4.40
N ARG A 8 -10.55 0.35 -5.42
CA ARG A 8 -11.47 -0.65 -6.00
C ARG A 8 -11.91 -1.69 -4.96
N LEU A 9 -11.00 -2.10 -4.06
CA LEU A 9 -11.36 -3.01 -2.96
C LEU A 9 -12.30 -2.36 -1.95
N VAL A 10 -12.09 -1.08 -1.61
CA VAL A 10 -13.03 -0.34 -0.75
C VAL A 10 -14.42 -0.30 -1.37
N GLU A 11 -14.52 0.08 -2.64
CA GLU A 11 -15.79 0.19 -3.35
C GLU A 11 -16.51 -1.15 -3.50
N ALA A 12 -15.76 -2.21 -3.78
CA ALA A 12 -16.34 -3.52 -4.07
C ALA A 12 -16.62 -4.35 -2.82
N LEU A 13 -15.83 -4.19 -1.76
CA LEU A 13 -15.83 -5.08 -0.60
C LEU A 13 -16.11 -4.35 0.74
N GLY A 14 -16.17 -3.02 0.74
CA GLY A 14 -16.43 -2.25 1.97
C GLY A 14 -15.30 -2.31 3.00
N VAL A 15 -14.07 -2.61 2.59
CA VAL A 15 -12.91 -2.74 3.49
C VAL A 15 -12.38 -1.38 3.95
N VAL A 16 -11.80 -1.31 5.13
CA VAL A 16 -11.12 -0.11 5.64
C VAL A 16 -9.78 0.07 4.92
N ARG A 17 -9.55 1.24 4.34
CA ARG A 17 -8.29 1.57 3.67
C ARG A 17 -7.37 2.36 4.59
N LEU A 18 -6.17 1.83 4.80
CA LEU A 18 -5.10 2.46 5.58
C LEU A 18 -3.97 2.90 4.63
N ARG A 19 -3.66 4.19 4.61
CA ARG A 19 -2.74 4.79 3.63
C ARG A 19 -1.44 5.22 4.28
N SER A 20 -0.31 4.70 3.77
CA SER A 20 1.03 5.02 4.30
C SER A 20 1.43 6.49 4.12
N ASP A 21 1.04 7.11 3.01
CA ASP A 21 1.30 8.54 2.75
C ASP A 21 0.53 9.45 3.71
N VAL A 22 -0.70 9.09 4.05
CA VAL A 22 -1.54 9.83 5.01
C VAL A 22 -0.98 9.69 6.43
N GLU A 23 -0.72 8.46 6.87
CA GLU A 23 -0.22 8.23 8.22
C GLU A 23 1.20 8.79 8.42
N ARG A 24 2.04 8.74 7.41
CA ARG A 24 3.36 9.39 7.42
C ARG A 24 3.25 10.90 7.62
N LYS A 25 2.34 11.56 6.92
CA LYS A 25 2.10 12.99 7.08
C LYS A 25 1.49 13.32 8.45
N ARG A 26 0.60 12.49 8.97
CA ARG A 26 0.04 12.66 10.33
C ARG A 26 1.10 12.56 11.40
N LEU A 27 2.01 11.60 11.30
CA LEU A 27 3.08 11.38 12.27
C LEU A 27 4.19 12.44 12.21
N HIS A 28 4.54 12.88 11.01
CA HIS A 28 5.76 13.64 10.79
C HIS A 28 5.56 14.99 10.10
N GLY A 29 4.40 15.26 9.54
CA GLY A 29 4.16 16.42 8.66
C GLY A 29 3.26 17.51 9.21
N ALA A 30 2.72 17.38 10.41
CA ALA A 30 1.71 18.29 10.93
C ALA A 30 2.26 19.57 11.56
N GLN A 31 3.56 19.83 11.53
CA GLN A 31 4.12 20.88 12.39
C GLN A 31 4.67 22.13 11.72
N THR A 32 4.73 22.27 10.39
CA THR A 32 5.00 23.64 9.85
C THR A 32 4.82 23.72 8.34
N GLU A 33 4.06 24.70 7.86
CA GLU A 33 3.99 25.10 6.44
C GLU A 33 5.33 25.68 5.91
N ASP A 34 6.24 26.05 6.80
CA ASP A 34 7.50 26.73 6.45
C ASP A 34 8.69 25.81 6.15
N ALA A 35 8.50 24.50 6.26
CA ALA A 35 9.59 23.53 6.10
C ALA A 35 9.48 22.63 4.86
N LYS A 36 8.80 23.08 3.80
CA LYS A 36 8.54 22.27 2.58
C LYS A 36 9.78 21.70 1.89
N GLY A 37 10.96 22.25 2.09
CA GLY A 37 12.20 21.77 1.47
C GLY A 37 13.04 20.83 2.32
N MET A 38 13.07 21.00 3.65
CA MET A 38 13.89 20.19 4.57
C MET A 38 13.13 18.99 5.18
N LEU A 39 11.80 19.09 5.25
CA LEU A 39 10.93 18.05 5.83
C LEU A 39 10.84 16.80 4.93
N HIS A 40 10.96 16.95 3.60
CA HIS A 40 10.89 15.80 2.68
C HIS A 40 11.96 14.74 2.97
N ALA A 41 13.19 15.12 3.33
CA ALA A 41 14.24 14.17 3.66
C ALA A 41 13.98 13.45 5.00
N GLY A 42 13.41 14.14 5.99
CA GLY A 42 13.16 13.60 7.34
C GLY A 42 12.02 12.60 7.42
N ILE A 43 10.92 12.84 6.69
CA ILE A 43 9.72 11.95 6.72
C ILE A 43 9.93 10.63 5.96
N TYR A 44 10.99 10.51 5.17
CA TYR A 44 11.39 9.29 4.46
C TYR A 44 12.61 8.62 5.08
N SER A 45 13.06 9.05 6.26
CA SER A 45 14.13 8.36 7.00
C SER A 45 13.71 6.94 7.35
N PRO A 46 14.67 6.02 7.60
CA PRO A 46 14.36 4.66 8.06
C PRO A 46 13.48 4.65 9.32
N GLN A 47 13.77 5.52 10.29
CA GLN A 47 13.02 5.64 11.55
C GLN A 47 11.57 6.12 11.30
N ALA A 48 11.39 7.13 10.42
CA ALA A 48 10.06 7.62 10.05
C ALA A 48 9.26 6.54 9.28
N SER A 49 9.94 5.76 8.45
CA SER A 49 9.33 4.62 7.77
C SER A 49 8.87 3.56 8.75
N GLU A 50 9.73 3.14 9.68
CA GLU A 50 9.40 2.18 10.73
C GLU A 50 8.20 2.63 11.56
N ALA A 51 8.20 3.89 12.04
CA ALA A 51 7.08 4.46 12.78
C ALA A 51 5.77 4.46 11.96
N THR A 52 5.85 4.74 10.65
CA THR A 52 4.69 4.73 9.76
C THR A 52 4.12 3.31 9.62
N TYR A 53 4.96 2.29 9.38
CA TYR A 53 4.50 0.91 9.24
C TYR A 53 3.93 0.37 10.56
N ARG A 54 4.57 0.65 11.70
CA ARG A 54 4.04 0.32 13.03
C ARG A 54 2.64 0.92 13.21
N ARG A 55 2.46 2.20 12.88
CA ARG A 55 1.15 2.85 12.97
C ARG A 55 0.10 2.21 12.07
N LEU A 56 0.45 1.84 10.85
CA LEU A 56 -0.45 1.12 9.94
C LEU A 56 -0.89 -0.24 10.51
N HIS A 57 0.03 -0.97 11.13
CA HIS A 57 -0.27 -2.27 11.75
C HIS A 57 -1.18 -2.12 12.97
N GLU A 58 -0.95 -1.12 13.85
CA GLU A 58 -1.84 -0.80 14.98
C GLU A 58 -3.28 -0.45 14.51
N LEU A 59 -3.39 0.34 13.45
CA LEU A 59 -4.69 0.70 12.87
C LEU A 59 -5.38 -0.50 12.21
N ALA A 60 -4.63 -1.37 11.54
CA ALA A 60 -5.15 -2.60 10.97
C ALA A 60 -5.67 -3.52 12.07
N GLU A 61 -4.90 -3.75 13.11
CA GLU A 61 -5.32 -4.55 14.27
C GLU A 61 -6.58 -4.00 14.91
N THR A 62 -6.67 -2.68 15.08
CA THR A 62 -7.86 -2.02 15.62
C THR A 62 -9.10 -2.28 14.74
N ALA A 63 -8.97 -2.13 13.42
CA ALA A 63 -10.07 -2.38 12.49
C ALA A 63 -10.49 -3.86 12.48
N LEU A 64 -9.53 -4.78 12.47
CA LEU A 64 -9.78 -6.23 12.47
C LEU A 64 -10.47 -6.68 13.75
N ASN A 65 -10.01 -6.19 14.91
CA ASN A 65 -10.65 -6.50 16.21
C ASN A 65 -12.07 -5.92 16.33
N ALA A 66 -12.38 -4.87 15.57
CA ALA A 66 -13.73 -4.30 15.46
C ALA A 66 -14.60 -5.04 14.43
N GLY A 67 -14.10 -6.10 13.78
CA GLY A 67 -14.83 -6.92 12.81
C GLY A 67 -14.80 -6.38 11.38
N PHE A 68 -13.92 -5.41 11.08
CA PHE A 68 -13.78 -4.88 9.74
C PHE A 68 -12.57 -5.50 9.03
N SER A 69 -12.71 -5.82 7.77
CA SER A 69 -11.56 -6.14 6.91
C SER A 69 -10.79 -4.87 6.55
N ALA A 70 -9.47 -4.98 6.39
CA ALA A 70 -8.61 -3.84 6.10
C ALA A 70 -7.72 -4.09 4.89
N VAL A 71 -7.44 -3.04 4.11
CA VAL A 71 -6.41 -2.98 3.08
C VAL A 71 -5.36 -1.93 3.44
N ILE A 72 -4.10 -2.33 3.51
CA ILE A 72 -2.99 -1.41 3.75
C ILE A 72 -2.39 -1.00 2.40
N ASP A 73 -2.59 0.26 2.03
CA ASP A 73 -2.05 0.86 0.81
C ASP A 73 -0.66 1.45 1.10
N ALA A 74 0.36 0.62 0.90
CA ALA A 74 1.77 0.94 1.14
C ALA A 74 2.67 0.17 0.17
N SER A 75 3.96 0.53 0.10
CA SER A 75 4.90 -0.10 -0.84
C SER A 75 5.38 -1.49 -0.42
N TYR A 76 5.52 -1.74 0.87
CA TYR A 76 5.95 -3.04 1.43
C TYR A 76 7.18 -3.62 0.73
N LEU A 77 8.22 -2.80 0.56
CA LEU A 77 9.43 -3.17 -0.19
C LEU A 77 10.28 -4.21 0.53
N LYS A 78 10.25 -4.21 1.87
CA LYS A 78 11.07 -5.07 2.71
C LYS A 78 10.27 -6.26 3.24
N GLN A 79 10.93 -7.41 3.31
CA GLN A 79 10.32 -8.64 3.84
C GLN A 79 9.86 -8.48 5.29
N GLU A 80 10.66 -7.81 6.13
CA GLU A 80 10.30 -7.55 7.53
C GLU A 80 8.99 -6.78 7.70
N GLN A 81 8.73 -5.80 6.80
CA GLN A 81 7.48 -5.04 6.81
C GLN A 81 6.28 -5.94 6.48
N ARG A 82 6.42 -6.82 5.49
CA ARG A 82 5.39 -7.77 5.07
C ARG A 82 5.11 -8.83 6.14
N GLN A 83 6.18 -9.33 6.78
CA GLN A 83 6.07 -10.27 7.90
C GLN A 83 5.35 -9.65 9.09
N ALA A 84 5.63 -8.40 9.44
CA ALA A 84 4.93 -7.70 10.51
C ALA A 84 3.43 -7.55 10.21
N ALA A 85 3.04 -7.24 8.95
CA ALA A 85 1.63 -7.22 8.55
C ALA A 85 0.98 -8.61 8.63
N TRP A 86 1.69 -9.65 8.23
CA TRP A 86 1.21 -11.03 8.35
C TRP A 86 0.99 -11.43 9.81
N GLN A 87 1.92 -11.09 10.71
CA GLN A 87 1.78 -11.34 12.16
C GLN A 87 0.53 -10.68 12.75
N VAL A 88 0.13 -9.49 12.29
CA VAL A 88 -1.13 -8.86 12.69
C VAL A 88 -2.33 -9.71 12.28
N ALA A 89 -2.34 -10.24 11.06
CA ALA A 89 -3.41 -11.12 10.60
C ALA A 89 -3.45 -12.44 11.40
N GLU A 90 -2.29 -13.04 11.69
CA GLU A 90 -2.20 -14.26 12.50
C GLU A 90 -2.70 -14.03 13.92
N SER A 91 -2.27 -12.94 14.58
CA SER A 91 -2.67 -12.63 15.94
C SER A 91 -4.17 -12.32 16.09
N THR A 92 -4.78 -11.78 15.04
CA THR A 92 -6.23 -11.51 15.00
C THR A 92 -7.05 -12.66 14.41
N GLY A 93 -6.39 -13.73 13.95
CA GLY A 93 -7.05 -14.93 13.42
C GLY A 93 -7.77 -14.72 12.08
N VAL A 94 -7.31 -13.76 11.26
CA VAL A 94 -7.94 -13.45 9.97
C VAL A 94 -7.06 -13.90 8.79
N PRO A 95 -7.66 -14.18 7.62
CA PRO A 95 -6.90 -14.47 6.40
C PRO A 95 -6.03 -13.28 5.97
N PHE A 96 -4.88 -13.58 5.35
CA PHE A 96 -3.91 -12.61 4.84
C PHE A 96 -3.69 -12.79 3.33
N LEU A 97 -3.57 -11.69 2.61
CA LEU A 97 -3.28 -11.69 1.18
C LEU A 97 -2.34 -10.54 0.81
N ILE A 98 -1.27 -10.85 0.11
CA ILE A 98 -0.39 -9.88 -0.53
C ILE A 98 -0.88 -9.63 -1.95
N ILE A 99 -1.18 -8.38 -2.29
CA ILE A 99 -1.53 -7.98 -3.65
C ILE A 99 -0.29 -7.38 -4.31
N ASP A 100 0.34 -8.16 -5.18
CA ASP A 100 1.52 -7.73 -5.93
C ASP A 100 1.11 -6.94 -7.18
N CYS A 101 1.10 -5.62 -7.05
CA CYS A 101 0.70 -4.69 -8.10
C CYS A 101 1.81 -4.50 -9.13
N GLN A 102 1.53 -4.84 -10.37
CA GLN A 102 2.44 -4.68 -11.51
C GLN A 102 1.87 -3.69 -12.53
N ALA A 103 2.75 -2.99 -13.23
CA ALA A 103 2.44 -2.23 -14.44
C ALA A 103 3.71 -2.07 -15.27
N PRO A 104 3.63 -2.03 -16.62
CA PRO A 104 4.76 -1.71 -17.47
C PRO A 104 5.29 -0.29 -17.20
N ASP A 105 6.60 -0.08 -17.33
CA ASP A 105 7.23 1.22 -17.07
C ASP A 105 6.62 2.35 -17.90
N ALA A 106 6.29 2.08 -19.17
CA ALA A 106 5.62 3.06 -20.05
C ALA A 106 4.25 3.53 -19.50
N VAL A 107 3.50 2.63 -18.86
CA VAL A 107 2.22 2.97 -18.21
C VAL A 107 2.47 3.80 -16.96
N ILE A 108 3.48 3.47 -16.19
CA ILE A 108 3.87 4.23 -14.99
C ILE A 108 4.27 5.66 -15.37
N GLU A 109 5.07 5.84 -16.44
CA GLU A 109 5.47 7.13 -16.97
C GLU A 109 4.26 7.98 -17.41
N GLN A 110 3.31 7.38 -18.11
CA GLN A 110 2.06 8.05 -18.50
C GLN A 110 1.26 8.52 -17.29
N TRP A 111 1.10 7.68 -16.27
CA TRP A 111 0.38 8.05 -15.04
C TRP A 111 1.07 9.19 -14.28
N LEU A 112 2.39 9.22 -14.23
CA LEU A 112 3.14 10.30 -13.60
C LEU A 112 2.95 11.62 -14.36
N ALA A 113 3.04 11.60 -15.69
CA ALA A 113 2.80 12.78 -16.53
C ALA A 113 1.38 13.34 -16.35
N GLN A 114 0.37 12.47 -16.32
CA GLN A 114 -1.02 12.87 -16.07
C GLN A 114 -1.22 13.52 -14.69
N ARG A 115 -0.61 12.97 -13.64
CA ARG A 115 -0.68 13.55 -12.28
C ARG A 115 -0.04 14.93 -12.21
N GLN A 116 1.12 15.10 -12.82
CA GLN A 116 1.80 16.41 -12.88
C GLN A 116 0.93 17.45 -13.59
N ALA A 117 0.26 17.08 -14.67
CA ALA A 117 -0.64 17.96 -15.42
C ALA A 117 -1.91 18.36 -14.62
N GLN A 118 -2.38 17.49 -13.73
CA GLN A 118 -3.61 17.73 -12.94
C GLN A 118 -3.36 18.49 -11.63
N GLY A 119 -2.12 18.72 -11.23
CA GLY A 119 -1.77 19.40 -9.97
C GLY A 119 -2.33 18.70 -8.71
N ALA A 120 -2.87 17.50 -8.86
CA ALA A 120 -3.57 16.76 -7.83
C ALA A 120 -2.73 15.56 -7.41
N ASP A 121 -2.17 15.63 -6.32
CA ASP A 121 -1.88 14.59 -5.33
C ASP A 121 -0.51 14.80 -4.67
N ALA A 122 -0.52 14.66 -3.37
CA ALA A 122 0.60 14.80 -2.47
C ALA A 122 1.63 13.63 -2.54
N SER A 123 1.65 12.89 -3.64
CA SER A 123 2.64 11.84 -3.86
C SER A 123 3.85 12.43 -4.57
N ASP A 124 4.98 12.57 -3.86
CA ASP A 124 6.27 13.00 -4.38
C ASP A 124 6.95 11.95 -5.30
N ALA A 125 6.17 11.05 -5.89
CA ALA A 125 6.66 9.96 -6.71
C ALA A 125 7.10 10.45 -8.09
N THR A 126 8.40 10.55 -8.29
CA THR A 126 9.04 10.70 -9.61
C THR A 126 9.45 9.33 -10.16
N MET A 127 9.78 9.24 -11.47
CA MET A 127 10.33 8.00 -12.03
C MET A 127 11.62 7.57 -11.34
N GLU A 128 12.44 8.51 -10.90
CA GLU A 128 13.67 8.23 -10.14
C GLU A 128 13.34 7.54 -8.80
N VAL A 129 12.37 8.07 -8.06
CA VAL A 129 11.89 7.46 -6.80
C VAL A 129 11.33 6.06 -7.05
N ILE A 130 10.56 5.85 -8.13
CA ILE A 130 9.99 4.54 -8.46
C ILE A 130 11.09 3.53 -8.81
N ARG A 131 12.08 3.92 -9.62
CA ARG A 131 13.23 3.06 -9.95
C ARG A 131 14.07 2.72 -8.71
N ALA A 132 14.31 3.69 -7.84
CA ALA A 132 14.97 3.44 -6.56
C ALA A 132 14.19 2.45 -5.68
N GLN A 133 12.87 2.59 -5.59
CA GLN A 133 12.01 1.65 -4.88
C GLN A 133 12.00 0.26 -5.51
N GLN A 134 12.02 0.15 -6.84
CA GLN A 134 12.11 -1.13 -7.54
C GLN A 134 13.45 -1.82 -7.26
N ALA A 135 14.55 -1.08 -7.22
CA ALA A 135 15.88 -1.60 -6.90
C ALA A 135 15.99 -2.03 -5.42
N ASP A 136 15.29 -1.35 -4.51
CA ASP A 136 15.30 -1.63 -3.06
C ASP A 136 14.28 -2.73 -2.66
N ARG A 137 13.46 -3.18 -3.60
CA ARG A 137 12.43 -4.19 -3.36
C ARG A 137 13.03 -5.58 -3.15
N GLU A 138 12.75 -6.16 -2.01
CA GLU A 138 13.07 -7.56 -1.72
C GLU A 138 12.00 -8.49 -2.34
N ALA A 139 12.48 -9.55 -3.02
CA ALA A 139 11.60 -10.55 -3.59
C ALA A 139 10.68 -11.19 -2.53
N LEU A 140 9.52 -11.65 -2.97
CA LEU A 140 8.65 -12.44 -2.09
C LEU A 140 9.31 -13.79 -1.80
N SER A 141 9.34 -14.18 -0.52
CA SER A 141 9.73 -15.53 -0.11
C SER A 141 8.76 -16.58 -0.65
N GLU A 142 9.13 -17.86 -0.62
CA GLU A 142 8.23 -18.95 -1.05
C GLU A 142 6.91 -18.93 -0.27
N ALA A 143 6.96 -18.73 1.04
CA ALA A 143 5.76 -18.62 1.88
C ALA A 143 4.88 -17.43 1.50
N GLU A 144 5.49 -16.26 1.24
CA GLU A 144 4.75 -15.07 0.80
C GLU A 144 4.14 -15.24 -0.59
N GLN A 145 4.80 -15.97 -1.50
CA GLN A 145 4.27 -16.26 -2.83
C GLN A 145 2.96 -17.06 -2.76
N LEU A 146 2.85 -18.02 -1.84
CA LEU A 146 1.61 -18.78 -1.62
C LEU A 146 0.46 -17.90 -1.11
N LEU A 147 0.77 -16.82 -0.43
CA LEU A 147 -0.17 -15.83 0.11
C LEU A 147 -0.32 -14.61 -0.80
N SER A 148 0.25 -14.64 -2.00
CA SER A 148 0.24 -13.51 -2.91
C SER A 148 -0.66 -13.71 -4.12
N ARG A 149 -1.13 -12.58 -4.68
CA ARG A 149 -1.75 -12.52 -5.98
C ARG A 149 -1.17 -11.37 -6.78
N ARG A 150 -0.64 -11.68 -7.96
CA ARG A 150 -0.20 -10.67 -8.91
C ARG A 150 -1.41 -10.04 -9.59
N VAL A 151 -1.38 -8.73 -9.72
CA VAL A 151 -2.42 -7.94 -10.36
C VAL A 151 -1.78 -6.97 -11.34
N ASP A 152 -2.22 -7.01 -12.58
CA ASP A 152 -1.85 -6.04 -13.58
C ASP A 152 -2.75 -4.81 -13.45
N THR A 153 -2.18 -3.71 -12.95
CA THR A 153 -2.95 -2.56 -12.50
C THR A 153 -3.41 -1.65 -13.64
N HIS A 154 -2.99 -1.90 -14.88
CA HIS A 154 -3.46 -1.18 -16.05
C HIS A 154 -4.60 -1.91 -16.78
N GLU A 155 -4.89 -3.15 -16.40
CA GLU A 155 -5.98 -3.95 -16.98
C GLU A 155 -7.18 -4.00 -16.02
N ALA A 156 -8.32 -3.44 -16.45
CA ALA A 156 -9.53 -3.45 -15.64
C ALA A 156 -10.00 -4.87 -15.29
N ALA A 157 -9.92 -5.81 -16.24
CA ALA A 157 -10.27 -7.22 -16.01
C ALA A 157 -9.47 -7.86 -14.89
N SER A 158 -8.17 -7.53 -14.75
CA SER A 158 -7.32 -8.03 -13.66
C SER A 158 -7.80 -7.58 -12.26
N LEU A 159 -8.39 -6.39 -12.17
CA LEU A 159 -8.96 -5.88 -10.93
C LEU A 159 -10.30 -6.56 -10.58
N ASP A 160 -11.13 -6.81 -11.56
CA ASP A 160 -12.42 -7.49 -11.37
C ASP A 160 -12.19 -8.97 -10.99
N ASP A 161 -11.22 -9.63 -11.60
CA ASP A 161 -10.78 -10.99 -11.25
C ASP A 161 -10.22 -11.04 -9.82
N LEU A 162 -9.48 -10.02 -9.38
CA LEU A 162 -9.01 -9.91 -8.00
C LEU A 162 -10.19 -9.86 -7.02
N VAL A 163 -11.15 -8.97 -7.26
CA VAL A 163 -12.34 -8.82 -6.41
C VAL A 163 -13.13 -10.12 -6.34
N ALA A 164 -13.36 -10.78 -7.47
CA ALA A 164 -14.07 -12.06 -7.53
C ALA A 164 -13.33 -13.16 -6.72
N ALA A 165 -12.02 -13.24 -6.86
CA ALA A 165 -11.22 -14.22 -6.13
C ALA A 165 -11.19 -13.97 -4.61
N ILE A 166 -11.19 -12.70 -4.18
CA ILE A 166 -11.28 -12.37 -2.76
C ILE A 166 -12.63 -12.77 -2.20
N ARG A 167 -13.75 -12.46 -2.90
CA ARG A 167 -15.10 -12.87 -2.49
C ARG A 167 -15.26 -14.39 -2.36
N GLN A 168 -14.63 -15.16 -3.26
CA GLN A 168 -14.67 -16.62 -3.18
C GLN A 168 -13.93 -17.18 -1.97
N ARG A 169 -12.81 -16.55 -1.57
CA ARG A 169 -12.01 -16.97 -0.41
C ARG A 169 -12.57 -16.48 0.93
N LEU A 170 -13.29 -15.38 0.91
CA LEU A 170 -13.84 -14.70 2.09
C LEU A 170 -15.34 -14.45 1.91
N PRO A 171 -16.17 -15.49 2.05
CA PRO A 171 -17.61 -15.40 1.78
C PRO A 171 -18.41 -14.50 2.74
N GLY A 172 -17.75 -13.79 3.63
CA GLY A 172 -18.34 -12.81 4.54
C GLY A 172 -17.98 -11.34 4.20
N LEU A 173 -17.28 -11.10 3.07
CA LEU A 173 -16.97 -9.78 2.54
C LEU A 173 -17.97 -9.36 1.49
#